data_8f4cb3fcc29841700691ba224ba0694a
#
_entry.id   8f4cb3fcc29841700691ba224ba0694a
#
_cell.length_a   1.000
_cell.length_b   1.000
_cell.length_c   1.000
_cell.angle_alpha   90.00
_cell.angle_beta   90.00
_cell.angle_gamma   90.00
#
_symmetry.space_group_name_H-M   'P 1'
#
loop_
_entity.id
_entity.type
_entity.pdbx_description
1 polymer ?
#
loop_
_entity_poly.entity_id
_entity_poly.type
_entity_poly.pdbx_seq_one_letter_code
_entity_poly.pdbx_strand_id
1 'polypeptide(L)'
;MIKVHNLAALLILSICSCQQIEEQRLRLSSKHFNKGIAIAGIAHLKESDPNCNNKNCAVIEVNYPIFKSQPLLNQQIESILKKEIKGFLPSVDTAKTINDYMKLFIQSYAAFKEQFPESNTPWFLKIVIETNYNDSGWLSFASSRKSYTGGVRNNEWMQYINTD
;
A
#
# COMPACT_ATOMS: atom_id res chain seq x y z
N MET A 1 -43.66 -44.73 -37.88
CA MET A 1 -42.29 -44.19 -38.06
C MET A 1 -42.30 -42.69 -37.69
N ILE A 2 -41.99 -42.36 -36.47
CA ILE A 2 -41.94 -40.98 -35.97
C ILE A 2 -40.58 -40.42 -36.40
N LYS A 3 -40.62 -39.33 -37.15
CA LYS A 3 -39.44 -38.75 -37.79
C LYS A 3 -38.41 -38.24 -36.74
N VAL A 4 -37.26 -38.87 -36.70
CA VAL A 4 -36.12 -38.56 -35.84
C VAL A 4 -35.56 -37.11 -36.04
N HIS A 5 -35.98 -36.43 -37.08
CA HIS A 5 -35.52 -35.10 -37.47
C HIS A 5 -35.96 -33.96 -36.53
N ASN A 6 -37.04 -34.14 -35.75
CA ASN A 6 -37.52 -33.09 -34.85
C ASN A 6 -36.81 -33.08 -33.48
N LEU A 7 -36.12 -34.16 -33.10
CA LEU A 7 -35.39 -34.19 -31.82
C LEU A 7 -34.07 -33.44 -31.90
N ALA A 8 -33.40 -33.47 -33.04
CA ALA A 8 -32.13 -32.77 -33.25
C ALA A 8 -32.29 -31.22 -33.24
N ALA A 9 -33.40 -30.71 -33.81
CA ALA A 9 -33.70 -29.29 -33.87
C ALA A 9 -34.02 -28.71 -32.47
N LEU A 10 -34.65 -29.48 -31.58
CA LEU A 10 -34.96 -29.07 -30.22
C LEU A 10 -33.71 -29.01 -29.33
N LEU A 11 -32.74 -29.91 -29.54
CA LEU A 11 -31.48 -29.92 -28.80
C LEU A 11 -30.56 -28.73 -29.15
N ILE A 12 -30.57 -28.32 -30.42
CA ILE A 12 -29.74 -27.16 -30.87
C ILE A 12 -30.27 -25.83 -30.31
N LEU A 13 -31.59 -25.68 -30.19
CA LEU A 13 -32.21 -24.50 -29.61
C LEU A 13 -31.93 -24.33 -28.11
N SER A 14 -31.78 -25.41 -27.35
CA SER A 14 -31.48 -25.35 -25.91
C SER A 14 -30.02 -24.95 -25.61
N ILE A 15 -29.07 -25.29 -26.49
CA ILE A 15 -27.66 -24.93 -26.32
C ILE A 15 -27.42 -23.44 -26.61
N CYS A 16 -28.12 -22.86 -27.60
CA CYS A 16 -28.03 -21.44 -27.92
C CYS A 16 -28.53 -20.52 -26.78
N SER A 17 -29.56 -20.95 -26.05
CA SER A 17 -30.11 -20.11 -24.95
C SER A 17 -29.18 -20.02 -23.76
N CYS A 18 -28.39 -21.05 -23.44
CA CYS A 18 -27.42 -21.00 -22.35
C CYS A 18 -26.25 -20.07 -22.68
N GLN A 19 -25.76 -20.06 -23.90
CA GLN A 19 -24.67 -19.15 -24.30
C GLN A 19 -25.09 -17.66 -24.26
N GLN A 20 -26.32 -17.35 -24.66
CA GLN A 20 -26.82 -15.97 -24.58
C GLN A 20 -26.98 -15.46 -23.16
N ILE A 21 -27.34 -16.32 -22.21
CA ILE A 21 -27.47 -15.96 -20.79
C ILE A 21 -26.09 -15.68 -20.18
N GLU A 22 -25.09 -16.46 -20.56
CA GLU A 22 -23.71 -16.27 -20.05
C GLU A 22 -23.05 -15.02 -20.63
N GLU A 23 -23.23 -14.72 -21.92
CA GLU A 23 -22.79 -13.47 -22.52
C GLU A 23 -23.51 -12.24 -21.93
N GLN A 24 -24.79 -12.34 -21.63
CA GLN A 24 -25.52 -11.26 -20.94
C GLN A 24 -25.03 -11.07 -19.50
N ARG A 25 -24.72 -12.13 -18.74
CA ARG A 25 -24.12 -12.04 -17.42
C ARG A 25 -22.74 -11.39 -17.47
N LEU A 26 -21.89 -11.76 -18.41
CA LEU A 26 -20.59 -11.14 -18.63
C LEU A 26 -20.71 -9.67 -19.03
N ARG A 27 -21.64 -9.30 -19.89
CA ARG A 27 -21.91 -7.92 -20.29
C ARG A 27 -22.53 -7.07 -19.17
N LEU A 28 -23.38 -7.66 -18.32
CA LEU A 28 -23.91 -6.99 -17.13
C LEU A 28 -22.83 -6.82 -16.07
N SER A 29 -21.98 -7.80 -15.86
CA SER A 29 -20.81 -7.71 -15.00
C SER A 29 -19.83 -6.63 -15.47
N SER A 30 -19.57 -6.52 -16.79
CA SER A 30 -18.69 -5.50 -17.34
C SER A 30 -19.28 -4.08 -17.34
N LYS A 31 -20.60 -3.92 -17.28
CA LYS A 31 -21.28 -2.61 -17.19
C LYS A 31 -21.35 -2.03 -15.78
N HIS A 32 -21.11 -2.84 -14.75
CA HIS A 32 -21.05 -2.42 -13.35
C HIS A 32 -19.63 -2.34 -12.80
N PHE A 33 -18.63 -2.11 -13.64
CA PHE A 33 -17.34 -1.64 -13.17
C PHE A 33 -17.53 -0.23 -12.59
N ASN A 34 -17.91 -0.19 -11.33
CA ASN A 34 -17.91 1.05 -10.58
C ASN A 34 -16.47 1.57 -10.63
N LYS A 35 -16.34 2.77 -11.12
CA LYS A 35 -15.08 3.50 -11.18
C LYS A 35 -14.43 3.43 -9.79
N GLY A 36 -13.23 2.89 -9.70
CA GLY A 36 -12.49 2.83 -8.44
C GLY A 36 -12.34 4.21 -7.78
N ILE A 37 -11.95 4.23 -6.53
CA ILE A 37 -11.77 5.45 -5.76
C ILE A 37 -10.66 6.30 -6.40
N ALA A 38 -10.96 7.56 -6.73
CA ALA A 38 -10.03 8.42 -7.42
C ALA A 38 -8.82 8.78 -6.53
N ILE A 39 -7.62 8.56 -7.04
CA ILE A 39 -6.37 8.99 -6.43
C ILE A 39 -6.16 10.48 -6.80
N ALA A 40 -5.96 11.34 -5.79
CA ALA A 40 -5.67 12.76 -5.97
C ALA A 40 -4.17 12.98 -6.27
N GLY A 41 -3.30 12.12 -5.75
CA GLY A 41 -1.86 12.21 -5.94
C GLY A 41 -1.12 11.20 -5.08
N ILE A 42 0.20 11.25 -5.15
CA ILE A 42 1.12 10.48 -4.29
C ILE A 42 1.86 11.48 -3.40
N ALA A 43 1.80 11.27 -2.09
CA ALA A 43 2.65 12.00 -1.14
C ALA A 43 4.06 11.39 -1.15
N HIS A 44 5.06 12.26 -1.23
CA HIS A 44 6.47 11.91 -1.13
C HIS A 44 7.08 12.72 0.01
N LEU A 45 7.32 12.08 1.14
CA LEU A 45 7.92 12.70 2.30
C LEU A 45 9.33 12.16 2.48
N LYS A 46 10.27 13.05 2.77
CA LYS A 46 11.67 12.71 3.06
C LYS A 46 12.19 13.58 4.17
N GLU A 47 12.86 12.96 5.12
CA GLU A 47 13.60 13.63 6.19
C GLU A 47 14.99 13.01 6.27
N SER A 48 15.98 13.82 6.55
CA SER A 48 17.37 13.38 6.69
C SER A 48 18.07 14.17 7.79
N ASP A 49 19.12 13.59 8.35
CA ASP A 49 20.01 14.29 9.25
C ASP A 49 20.54 15.57 8.55
N PRO A 50 20.39 16.77 9.15
CA PRO A 50 20.87 18.02 8.57
C PRO A 50 22.38 18.04 8.35
N ASN A 51 23.13 17.24 9.09
CA ASN A 51 24.59 17.10 8.95
C ASN A 51 25.00 15.99 7.98
N CYS A 52 24.06 15.51 7.15
CA CYS A 52 24.27 14.43 6.20
C CYS A 52 25.17 14.84 5.02
N ASN A 53 26.44 15.09 5.29
CA ASN A 53 27.44 15.38 4.25
C ASN A 53 28.08 14.12 3.66
N ASN A 54 27.80 12.94 4.24
CA ASN A 54 28.38 11.64 3.90
C ASN A 54 27.30 10.55 3.86
N LYS A 55 27.69 9.36 3.36
CA LYS A 55 26.82 8.19 3.32
C LYS A 55 26.41 7.63 4.71
N ASN A 56 27.00 8.15 5.80
CA ASN A 56 26.81 7.67 7.17
C ASN A 56 25.86 8.59 7.94
N CYS A 57 24.63 8.68 7.52
CA CYS A 57 23.60 9.49 8.14
C CYS A 57 22.26 8.74 8.21
N ALA A 58 21.28 9.34 8.90
CA ALA A 58 19.92 8.82 8.89
C ALA A 58 19.09 9.45 7.77
N VAL A 59 18.30 8.60 7.10
CA VAL A 59 17.32 9.02 6.10
C VAL A 59 16.04 8.23 6.29
N ILE A 60 14.90 8.92 6.26
CA ILE A 60 13.59 8.30 6.20
C ILE A 60 12.80 8.83 4.99
N GLU A 61 12.21 7.92 4.22
CA GLU A 61 11.37 8.21 3.05
C GLU A 61 10.03 7.50 3.18
N VAL A 62 8.94 8.21 2.92
CA VAL A 62 7.58 7.69 2.99
C VAL A 62 6.80 8.10 1.74
N ASN A 63 6.29 7.12 1.00
CA ASN A 63 5.49 7.34 -0.21
C ASN A 63 4.14 6.65 -0.05
N TYR A 64 3.03 7.38 -0.31
CA TYR A 64 1.69 6.82 -0.17
C TYR A 64 0.66 7.55 -1.03
N PRO A 65 -0.43 6.88 -1.45
CA PRO A 65 -1.51 7.50 -2.22
C PRO A 65 -2.37 8.40 -1.35
N ILE A 66 -2.83 9.51 -1.94
CA ILE A 66 -3.87 10.39 -1.37
C ILE A 66 -5.14 10.21 -2.20
N PHE A 67 -6.23 9.81 -1.58
CA PHE A 67 -7.52 9.58 -2.24
C PHE A 67 -8.39 10.83 -2.19
N LYS A 68 -8.97 11.17 -3.36
CA LYS A 68 -9.84 12.33 -3.50
C LYS A 68 -11.14 12.14 -2.73
N SER A 69 -11.48 13.11 -1.88
CA SER A 69 -12.73 13.13 -1.10
C SER A 69 -12.95 11.88 -0.19
N GLN A 70 -11.84 11.26 0.27
CA GLN A 70 -11.85 10.09 1.13
C GLN A 70 -11.04 10.33 2.42
N PRO A 71 -11.50 11.22 3.32
CA PRO A 71 -10.71 11.62 4.49
C PRO A 71 -10.45 10.44 5.45
N LEU A 72 -11.42 9.54 5.66
CA LEU A 72 -11.26 8.38 6.54
C LEU A 72 -10.22 7.40 6.01
N LEU A 73 -10.25 7.13 4.70
CA LEU A 73 -9.26 6.26 4.06
C LEU A 73 -7.85 6.85 4.16
N ASN A 74 -7.69 8.14 3.89
CA ASN A 74 -6.41 8.83 4.04
C ASN A 74 -5.92 8.78 5.49
N GLN A 75 -6.80 8.95 6.47
CA GLN A 75 -6.48 8.81 7.88
C GLN A 75 -6.06 7.39 8.27
N GLN A 76 -6.68 6.36 7.70
CA GLN A 76 -6.28 4.97 7.90
C GLN A 76 -4.86 4.71 7.37
N ILE A 77 -4.55 5.20 6.15
CA ILE A 77 -3.21 5.10 5.57
C ILE A 77 -2.18 5.80 6.45
N GLU A 78 -2.46 7.01 6.91
CA GLU A 78 -1.58 7.72 7.84
C GLU A 78 -1.38 6.96 9.16
N SER A 79 -2.44 6.32 9.69
CA SER A 79 -2.35 5.52 10.91
C SER A 79 -1.42 4.31 10.72
N ILE A 80 -1.49 3.64 9.57
CA ILE A 80 -0.59 2.54 9.21
C ILE A 80 0.85 3.05 9.18
N LEU A 81 1.11 4.16 8.48
CA LEU A 81 2.45 4.75 8.38
C LEU A 81 3.02 5.12 9.74
N LYS A 82 2.24 5.77 10.60
CA LYS A 82 2.64 6.12 11.97
C LYS A 82 3.01 4.88 12.78
N LYS A 83 2.21 3.81 12.68
CA LYS A 83 2.48 2.52 13.34
C LYS A 83 3.79 1.90 12.84
N GLU A 84 4.02 1.92 11.53
CA GLU A 84 5.25 1.39 10.92
C GLU A 84 6.49 2.15 11.40
N ILE A 85 6.46 3.48 11.40
CA ILE A 85 7.59 4.30 11.86
C ILE A 85 7.81 4.13 13.37
N LYS A 86 6.71 4.08 14.16
CA LYS A 86 6.76 3.90 15.61
C LYS A 86 7.54 2.64 16.02
N GLY A 87 7.50 1.59 15.21
CA GLY A 87 8.25 0.34 15.45
C GLY A 87 9.78 0.52 15.51
N PHE A 88 10.31 1.67 15.06
CA PHE A 88 11.73 2.03 15.10
C PHE A 88 12.10 3.06 16.18
N LEU A 89 11.14 3.46 17.00
CA LEU A 89 11.32 4.53 17.99
C LEU A 89 11.27 3.95 19.40
N PRO A 90 12.11 4.43 20.33
CA PRO A 90 12.17 3.92 21.71
C PRO A 90 10.90 4.18 22.52
N SER A 91 10.33 5.37 22.41
CA SER A 91 9.00 5.75 22.96
C SER A 91 8.48 6.98 22.25
N VAL A 92 7.14 7.08 22.08
CA VAL A 92 6.56 8.18 21.31
C VAL A 92 5.23 8.58 21.89
N ASP A 93 5.23 9.48 22.85
CA ASP A 93 3.99 9.99 23.44
C ASP A 93 3.53 11.34 22.84
N THR A 94 4.42 12.06 22.14
CA THR A 94 4.19 13.44 21.68
C THR A 94 3.94 13.57 20.17
N ALA A 95 4.33 12.59 19.36
CA ALA A 95 4.18 12.67 17.91
C ALA A 95 2.71 12.52 17.48
N LYS A 96 2.23 13.44 16.64
CA LYS A 96 0.85 13.49 16.14
C LYS A 96 0.78 13.28 14.64
N THR A 97 1.73 13.82 13.89
CA THR A 97 1.78 13.78 12.43
C THR A 97 2.86 12.82 11.94
N ILE A 98 2.78 12.38 10.68
CA ILE A 98 3.84 11.56 10.05
C ILE A 98 5.18 12.30 10.13
N ASN A 99 5.19 13.61 9.88
CA ASN A 99 6.42 14.42 9.95
C ASN A 99 7.04 14.43 11.36
N ASP A 100 6.22 14.44 12.43
CA ASP A 100 6.74 14.34 13.79
C ASP A 100 7.44 12.99 14.01
N TYR A 101 6.84 11.89 13.56
CA TYR A 101 7.45 10.56 13.63
C TYR A 101 8.75 10.47 12.82
N MET A 102 8.79 11.08 11.63
CA MET A 102 10.01 11.11 10.80
C MET A 102 11.13 11.89 11.49
N LYS A 103 10.83 13.04 12.08
CA LYS A 103 11.80 13.83 12.86
C LYS A 103 12.32 13.06 14.07
N LEU A 104 11.44 12.35 14.80
CA LEU A 104 11.86 11.51 15.92
C LEU A 104 12.79 10.36 15.49
N PHE A 105 12.61 9.80 14.29
CA PHE A 105 13.53 8.81 13.74
C PHE A 105 14.93 9.40 13.56
N ILE A 106 15.05 10.61 13.01
CA ILE A 106 16.32 11.32 12.85
C ILE A 106 16.94 11.65 14.21
N GLN A 107 16.14 12.13 15.17
CA GLN A 107 16.60 12.42 16.53
C GLN A 107 17.10 11.16 17.25
N SER A 108 16.44 10.01 17.05
CA SER A 108 16.90 8.74 17.62
C SER A 108 18.26 8.31 17.07
N TYR A 109 18.53 8.60 15.79
CA TYR A 109 19.86 8.40 15.23
C TYR A 109 20.89 9.34 15.83
N ALA A 110 20.56 10.62 16.05
CA ALA A 110 21.47 11.56 16.68
C ALA A 110 21.85 11.10 18.10
N ALA A 111 20.86 10.67 18.91
CA ALA A 111 21.11 10.10 20.23
C ALA A 111 21.95 8.81 20.17
N PHE A 112 21.74 7.96 19.17
CA PHE A 112 22.60 6.79 18.94
C PHE A 112 24.06 7.21 18.66
N LYS A 113 24.27 8.24 17.83
CA LYS A 113 25.60 8.76 17.50
C LYS A 113 26.29 9.40 18.71
N GLU A 114 25.57 10.02 19.63
CA GLU A 114 26.13 10.52 20.90
C GLU A 114 26.64 9.39 21.80
N GLN A 115 25.92 8.26 21.84
CA GLN A 115 26.32 7.09 22.61
C GLN A 115 27.46 6.30 21.95
N PHE A 116 27.50 6.28 20.63
CA PHE A 116 28.44 5.51 19.81
C PHE A 116 29.10 6.40 18.75
N PRO A 117 29.95 7.37 19.12
CA PRO A 117 30.51 8.35 18.21
C PRO A 117 31.36 7.74 17.09
N GLU A 118 32.03 6.60 17.36
CA GLU A 118 32.86 5.89 16.39
C GLU A 118 32.03 5.06 15.38
N SER A 119 30.73 4.90 15.60
CA SER A 119 29.88 4.14 14.69
C SER A 119 29.71 4.88 13.36
N ASN A 120 30.05 4.22 12.27
CA ASN A 120 29.80 4.69 10.90
C ASN A 120 28.57 4.05 10.26
N THR A 121 27.66 3.53 11.09
CA THR A 121 26.46 2.84 10.66
C THR A 121 25.40 3.83 10.18
N PRO A 122 25.03 3.85 8.89
CA PRO A 122 23.91 4.67 8.43
C PRO A 122 22.60 4.06 8.91
N TRP A 123 21.59 4.91 9.12
CA TRP A 123 20.22 4.45 9.32
C TRP A 123 19.37 4.83 8.14
N PHE A 124 18.55 3.90 7.67
CA PHE A 124 17.51 4.24 6.72
C PHE A 124 16.20 3.52 7.01
N LEU A 125 15.11 4.20 6.70
CA LEU A 125 13.77 3.64 6.69
C LEU A 125 13.04 4.14 5.45
N LYS A 126 12.62 3.22 4.60
CA LYS A 126 11.78 3.52 3.44
C LYS A 126 10.49 2.74 3.54
N ILE A 127 9.37 3.47 3.51
CA ILE A 127 8.02 2.88 3.51
C ILE A 127 7.30 3.34 2.25
N VAL A 128 6.73 2.38 1.52
CA VAL A 128 5.95 2.66 0.32
C VAL A 128 4.62 1.93 0.44
N ILE A 129 3.53 2.69 0.34
CA ILE A 129 2.18 2.14 0.20
C ILE A 129 1.73 2.38 -1.24
N GLU A 130 1.40 1.32 -1.94
CA GLU A 130 0.92 1.35 -3.31
C GLU A 130 -0.47 0.73 -3.40
N THR A 131 -1.30 1.27 -4.28
CA THR A 131 -2.60 0.68 -4.59
C THR A 131 -2.37 -0.55 -5.47
N ASN A 132 -2.71 -1.72 -4.94
CA ASN A 132 -2.58 -2.99 -5.65
C ASN A 132 -3.85 -3.33 -6.43
N TYR A 133 -5.02 -3.03 -5.84
CA TYR A 133 -6.33 -3.20 -6.47
C TYR A 133 -7.26 -2.07 -6.05
N ASN A 134 -8.06 -1.54 -7.00
CA ASN A 134 -8.98 -0.44 -6.75
C ASN A 134 -10.15 -0.52 -7.72
N ASP A 135 -11.17 -1.28 -7.37
CA ASP A 135 -12.37 -1.47 -8.19
C ASP A 135 -13.58 -1.87 -7.35
N SER A 136 -14.77 -1.42 -7.79
CA SER A 136 -16.09 -1.91 -7.38
C SER A 136 -16.33 -2.03 -5.85
N GLY A 137 -15.79 -1.09 -5.08
CA GLY A 137 -15.92 -1.08 -3.62
C GLY A 137 -14.84 -1.88 -2.89
N TRP A 138 -13.93 -2.53 -3.61
CA TRP A 138 -12.77 -3.19 -3.04
C TRP A 138 -11.51 -2.37 -3.29
N LEU A 139 -10.73 -2.19 -2.24
CA LEU A 139 -9.46 -1.51 -2.32
C LEU A 139 -8.40 -2.34 -1.60
N SER A 140 -7.28 -2.58 -2.27
CA SER A 140 -6.14 -3.29 -1.71
C SER A 140 -4.86 -2.48 -1.86
N PHE A 141 -4.08 -2.45 -0.80
CA PHE A 141 -2.76 -1.82 -0.77
C PHE A 141 -1.68 -2.87 -0.57
N ALA A 142 -0.53 -2.64 -1.21
CA ALA A 142 0.73 -3.26 -0.83
C ALA A 142 1.52 -2.24 -0.01
N SER A 143 1.84 -2.57 1.24
CA SER A 143 2.76 -1.79 2.07
C SER A 143 4.09 -2.52 2.11
N SER A 144 5.13 -1.88 1.59
CA SER A 144 6.50 -2.39 1.62
C SER A 144 7.38 -1.51 2.51
N ARG A 145 8.29 -2.15 3.25
CA ARG A 145 9.23 -1.48 4.12
C ARG A 145 10.63 -2.05 3.94
N LYS A 146 11.60 -1.15 3.74
CA LYS A 146 13.02 -1.45 3.78
C LYS A 146 13.67 -0.62 4.87
N SER A 147 14.46 -1.25 5.73
CA SER A 147 15.10 -0.55 6.84
C SER A 147 16.46 -1.11 7.18
N TYR A 148 17.31 -0.24 7.72
CA TYR A 148 18.56 -0.59 8.35
C TYR A 148 18.85 0.40 9.47
N THR A 149 19.02 -0.09 10.68
CA THR A 149 19.35 0.69 11.87
C THR A 149 20.55 0.09 12.63
N GLY A 150 21.39 -0.60 11.89
CA GLY A 150 22.50 -1.41 12.42
C GLY A 150 22.19 -2.91 12.31
N GLY A 151 23.23 -3.72 12.35
CA GLY A 151 23.13 -5.17 12.24
C GLY A 151 23.75 -5.73 10.95
N VAL A 152 23.54 -7.02 10.69
CA VAL A 152 24.24 -7.76 9.62
C VAL A 152 23.56 -7.55 8.25
N ARG A 153 22.24 -7.30 8.23
CA ARG A 153 21.44 -7.21 7.00
C ARG A 153 20.38 -6.12 7.08
N ASN A 154 19.97 -5.63 5.91
CA ASN A 154 18.75 -4.85 5.77
C ASN A 154 17.53 -5.71 6.09
N ASN A 155 16.53 -5.10 6.73
CA ASN A 155 15.24 -5.72 6.92
C ASN A 155 14.30 -5.30 5.79
N GLU A 156 13.68 -6.28 5.15
CA GLU A 156 12.64 -6.06 4.14
C GLU A 156 11.36 -6.76 4.57
N TRP A 157 10.24 -6.09 4.40
CA TRP A 157 8.95 -6.61 4.79
C TRP A 157 7.85 -6.09 3.87
N MET A 158 6.84 -6.90 3.61
CA MET A 158 5.69 -6.54 2.79
C MET A 158 4.41 -7.12 3.39
N GLN A 159 3.34 -6.35 3.36
CA GLN A 159 1.98 -6.80 3.69
C GLN A 159 0.97 -6.29 2.68
N TYR A 160 -0.14 -7.02 2.55
CA TYR A 160 -1.32 -6.58 1.83
C TYR A 160 -2.40 -6.19 2.82
N ILE A 161 -3.07 -5.07 2.54
CA ILE A 161 -4.12 -4.49 3.37
C ILE A 161 -5.34 -4.34 2.47
N ASN A 162 -6.43 -5.01 2.83
CA ASN A 162 -7.68 -4.94 2.10
C ASN A 162 -8.68 -4.10 2.90
N THR A 163 -9.44 -3.27 2.20
CA THR A 163 -10.55 -2.47 2.76
C THR A 163 -11.79 -2.75 1.93
N ASP A 164 -12.89 -2.91 2.57
CA ASP A 164 -14.26 -2.99 2.04
C ASP A 164 -15.01 -1.70 2.32
#